data_3c99d7666a759d03dd7cdffa92af0240
#
_entry.id   3c99d7666a759d03dd7cdffa92af0240
#
_cell.length_a   1.000
_cell.length_b   1.000
_cell.length_c   1.000
_cell.angle_alpha   90.00
_cell.angle_beta   90.00
_cell.angle_gamma   90.00
#
_symmetry.space_group_name_H-M   'P 1'
#
loop_
_entity.id
_entity.type
_entity.pdbx_description
1 polymer ?
#
loop_
_entity_poly.entity_id
_entity_poly.type
_entity_poly.pdbx_seq_one_letter_code
_entity_poly.pdbx_strand_id
1 'polypeptide(L)'
;GSITVENPREGQEYKAYKIFDVVYDGAKENYSYTIEDGDNGSPWYGTVSAYATANGLTLTQVEGTNTYVVTFDKDKFSAPKFAEALKKALTDGSVTDTGNPLIQSGTTVSVTGLTLGYYFVKSSDNDALCNLTTTAPNANIHDKTYVPFEKTKTVDNNDFKVGDTVPFIITGEVPEHTIFT
;
A
#
# COMPACT_ATOMS: atom_id res chain seq x y z
N GLY A 1 -13.16 -4.45 3.25
CA GLY A 1 -12.87 -3.84 1.96
C GLY A 1 -12.84 -4.85 0.81
N SER A 2 -12.61 -4.37 -0.38
CA SER A 2 -12.51 -5.20 -1.58
C SER A 2 -11.41 -4.69 -2.52
N ILE A 3 -10.87 -5.61 -3.33
CA ILE A 3 -9.97 -5.28 -4.43
C ILE A 3 -10.53 -5.92 -5.69
N THR A 4 -10.64 -5.12 -6.74
CA THR A 4 -11.11 -5.54 -8.06
C THR A 4 -10.05 -5.22 -9.11
N VAL A 5 -9.67 -6.20 -9.92
CA VAL A 5 -8.86 -5.98 -11.11
C VAL A 5 -9.78 -5.88 -12.31
N GLU A 6 -9.74 -4.75 -12.97
CA GLU A 6 -10.49 -4.50 -14.20
C GLU A 6 -9.67 -5.00 -15.41
N ASN A 7 -10.36 -5.61 -16.37
CA ASN A 7 -9.72 -6.19 -17.55
C ASN A 7 -8.56 -7.15 -17.24
N PRO A 8 -8.79 -8.14 -16.36
CA PRO A 8 -7.76 -9.12 -16.05
C PRO A 8 -7.37 -9.88 -17.34
N ARG A 9 -6.12 -10.28 -17.43
CA ARG A 9 -5.67 -11.12 -18.54
C ARG A 9 -6.22 -12.53 -18.38
N GLU A 10 -6.66 -13.09 -19.45
CA GLU A 10 -7.17 -14.45 -19.49
C GLU A 10 -6.10 -15.46 -19.04
N GLY A 11 -6.52 -16.40 -18.18
CA GLY A 11 -5.64 -17.45 -17.66
C GLY A 11 -4.67 -17.00 -16.55
N GLN A 12 -4.74 -15.74 -16.10
CA GLN A 12 -3.92 -15.26 -15.00
C GLN A 12 -4.62 -15.46 -13.65
N GLU A 13 -3.88 -15.97 -12.68
CA GLU A 13 -4.30 -15.98 -11.28
C GLU A 13 -3.80 -14.72 -10.58
N TYR A 14 -4.70 -14.10 -9.81
CA TYR A 14 -4.40 -12.91 -9.02
C TYR A 14 -4.54 -13.24 -7.54
N LYS A 15 -3.58 -12.77 -6.74
CA LYS A 15 -3.62 -12.89 -5.28
C LYS A 15 -3.27 -11.56 -4.61
N ALA A 16 -4.04 -11.21 -3.59
CA ALA A 16 -3.80 -10.03 -2.76
C ALA A 16 -3.10 -10.42 -1.45
N TYR A 17 -2.01 -9.76 -1.15
CA TYR A 17 -1.19 -9.93 0.05
C TYR A 17 -1.23 -8.66 0.87
N LYS A 18 -1.59 -8.77 2.14
CA LYS A 18 -1.57 -7.63 3.04
C LYS A 18 -0.17 -7.38 3.56
N ILE A 19 0.39 -6.23 3.24
CA ILE A 19 1.75 -5.85 3.61
C ILE A 19 1.76 -5.07 4.92
N PHE A 20 0.86 -4.07 5.04
CA PHE A 20 0.75 -3.23 6.24
C PHE A 20 -0.68 -3.20 6.76
N ASP A 21 -0.81 -3.13 8.06
CA ASP A 21 -2.02 -2.75 8.74
C ASP A 21 -2.21 -1.23 8.72
N VAL A 22 -3.46 -0.80 8.85
CA VAL A 22 -3.83 0.60 9.01
C VAL A 22 -4.34 0.83 10.43
N VAL A 23 -3.76 1.81 11.10
CA VAL A 23 -4.19 2.26 12.43
C VAL A 23 -4.66 3.70 12.31
N TYR A 24 -5.84 3.99 12.85
CA TYR A 24 -6.44 5.34 12.84
C TYR A 24 -6.23 6.04 14.17
N ASP A 25 -6.14 7.36 14.13
CA ASP A 25 -6.31 8.17 15.32
C ASP A 25 -7.75 8.08 15.87
N GLY A 26 -7.97 8.58 17.08
CA GLY A 26 -9.28 8.49 17.73
C GLY A 26 -10.41 9.18 16.97
N ALA A 27 -10.12 10.14 16.10
CA ALA A 27 -11.06 10.86 15.24
C ALA A 27 -11.27 10.18 13.88
N LYS A 28 -10.47 9.17 13.54
CA LYS A 28 -10.44 8.46 12.25
C LYS A 28 -10.17 9.34 11.04
N GLU A 29 -9.57 10.50 11.24
CA GLU A 29 -9.21 11.43 10.17
C GLU A 29 -7.81 11.17 9.64
N ASN A 30 -6.90 10.73 10.53
CA ASN A 30 -5.53 10.39 10.16
C ASN A 30 -5.30 8.91 10.38
N TYR A 31 -4.44 8.34 9.56
CA TYR A 31 -4.03 6.95 9.71
C TYR A 31 -2.53 6.80 9.52
N SER A 32 -2.01 5.74 10.11
CA SER A 32 -0.63 5.30 9.95
C SER A 32 -0.62 3.86 9.49
N TYR A 33 0.38 3.49 8.73
CA TYR A 33 0.64 2.08 8.44
C TYR A 33 1.52 1.49 9.51
N THR A 34 1.24 0.24 9.86
CA THR A 34 2.03 -0.52 10.83
C THR A 34 2.36 -1.89 10.30
N ILE A 35 3.46 -2.45 10.81
CA ILE A 35 3.86 -3.83 10.58
C ILE A 35 4.37 -4.42 11.89
N GLU A 36 4.08 -5.68 12.13
CA GLU A 36 4.53 -6.39 13.32
C GLU A 36 5.72 -7.29 13.01
N ASP A 37 6.70 -7.30 13.91
CA ASP A 37 7.84 -8.23 13.93
C ASP A 37 7.54 -9.42 14.85
N GLY A 38 8.34 -10.48 14.71
CA GLY A 38 8.32 -11.67 15.57
C GLY A 38 7.58 -12.86 14.98
N ASP A 39 7.60 -13.97 15.71
CA ASP A 39 7.13 -15.29 15.26
C ASP A 39 5.63 -15.32 14.87
N ASN A 40 4.82 -14.45 15.46
CA ASN A 40 3.40 -14.28 15.15
C ASN A 40 3.11 -12.96 14.43
N GLY A 41 4.15 -12.26 14.00
CA GLY A 41 4.05 -11.00 13.28
C GLY A 41 3.77 -11.19 11.79
N SER A 42 4.01 -10.12 11.05
CA SER A 42 3.86 -10.13 9.60
C SER A 42 4.96 -10.97 8.94
N PRO A 43 4.62 -11.92 8.06
CA PRO A 43 5.64 -12.65 7.30
C PRO A 43 6.47 -11.73 6.39
N TRP A 44 6.00 -10.50 6.17
CA TRP A 44 6.63 -9.49 5.33
C TRP A 44 7.66 -8.64 6.04
N TYR A 45 7.73 -8.68 7.40
CA TYR A 45 8.59 -7.79 8.18
C TYR A 45 10.05 -7.84 7.73
N GLY A 46 10.61 -9.02 7.54
CA GLY A 46 12.01 -9.19 7.12
C GLY A 46 12.30 -8.56 5.76
N THR A 47 11.41 -8.77 4.78
CA THR A 47 11.52 -8.18 3.45
C THR A 47 11.39 -6.65 3.49
N VAL A 48 10.41 -6.16 4.23
CA VAL A 48 10.15 -4.72 4.39
C VAL A 48 11.32 -4.05 5.10
N SER A 49 11.82 -4.63 6.17
CA SER A 49 12.96 -4.12 6.93
C SER A 49 14.24 -4.05 6.09
N ALA A 50 14.51 -5.10 5.32
CA ALA A 50 15.66 -5.11 4.40
C ALA A 50 15.53 -4.07 3.30
N TYR A 51 14.34 -3.87 2.75
CA TYR A 51 14.07 -2.84 1.74
C TYR A 51 14.21 -1.42 2.33
N ALA A 52 13.72 -1.21 3.54
CA ALA A 52 13.67 0.08 4.21
C ALA A 52 15.03 0.78 4.29
N THR A 53 16.08 0.03 4.62
CA THR A 53 17.43 0.55 4.92
C THR A 53 18.00 1.46 3.82
N ALA A 54 17.62 1.28 2.56
CA ALA A 54 18.19 2.01 1.43
C ALA A 54 17.18 2.76 0.55
N ASN A 55 15.87 2.63 0.79
CA ASN A 55 14.84 2.96 -0.22
C ASN A 55 13.74 3.90 0.28
N GLY A 56 14.02 4.79 1.21
CA GLY A 56 13.07 5.81 1.63
C GLY A 56 11.89 5.31 2.45
N LEU A 57 12.05 4.16 3.14
CA LEU A 57 11.09 3.60 4.05
C LEU A 57 11.70 3.60 5.45
N THR A 58 10.96 4.05 6.46
CA THR A 58 11.43 4.06 7.85
C THR A 58 10.47 3.27 8.72
N LEU A 59 11.03 2.39 9.54
CA LEU A 59 10.31 1.61 10.55
C LEU A 59 10.66 2.16 11.93
N THR A 60 9.67 2.71 12.61
CA THR A 60 9.84 3.25 13.98
C THR A 60 9.08 2.36 14.96
N GLN A 61 9.80 1.69 15.84
CA GLN A 61 9.19 0.81 16.84
C GLN A 61 8.33 1.61 17.81
N VAL A 62 7.13 1.09 18.07
CA VAL A 62 6.28 1.57 19.15
C VAL A 62 6.82 1.01 20.46
N GLU A 63 7.15 1.88 21.40
CA GLU A 63 7.80 1.51 22.67
C GLU A 63 7.06 0.38 23.40
N GLY A 64 7.81 -0.63 23.80
CA GLY A 64 7.28 -1.79 24.54
C GLY A 64 6.48 -2.78 23.70
N THR A 65 6.50 -2.68 22.38
CA THR A 65 5.78 -3.57 21.47
C THR A 65 6.67 -4.11 20.35
N ASN A 66 6.16 -5.09 19.61
CA ASN A 66 6.78 -5.56 18.35
C ASN A 66 6.19 -4.87 17.11
N THR A 67 5.42 -3.83 17.31
CA THR A 67 4.77 -3.06 16.23
C THR A 67 5.67 -1.92 15.78
N TYR A 68 5.80 -1.73 14.49
CA TYR A 68 6.55 -0.65 13.86
C TYR A 68 5.61 0.22 13.04
N VAL A 69 5.68 1.53 13.25
CA VAL A 69 5.05 2.53 12.38
C VAL A 69 5.91 2.67 11.13
N VAL A 70 5.25 2.62 9.99
CA VAL A 70 5.88 2.71 8.67
C VAL A 70 5.68 4.12 8.11
N THR A 71 6.78 4.80 7.82
CA THR A 71 6.77 6.11 7.16
C THR A 71 7.56 6.08 5.86
N PHE A 72 7.21 6.98 4.94
CA PHE A 72 7.76 7.04 3.59
C PHE A 72 8.37 8.39 3.31
N ASP A 73 9.58 8.38 2.79
CA ASP A 73 10.21 9.53 2.16
C ASP A 73 9.74 9.59 0.70
N LYS A 74 8.87 10.53 0.39
CA LYS A 74 8.26 10.69 -0.95
C LYS A 74 9.30 10.90 -2.07
N ASP A 75 10.47 11.42 -1.73
CA ASP A 75 11.52 11.74 -2.70
C ASP A 75 12.46 10.54 -2.98
N LYS A 76 12.41 9.52 -2.12
CA LYS A 76 13.26 8.32 -2.22
C LYS A 76 12.49 7.03 -2.44
N PHE A 77 11.25 6.94 -1.94
CA PHE A 77 10.45 5.73 -2.07
C PHE A 77 9.98 5.53 -3.52
N SER A 78 10.16 4.31 -4.01
CA SER A 78 9.68 3.90 -5.34
C SER A 78 8.71 2.74 -5.19
N ALA A 79 7.42 2.97 -5.45
CA ALA A 79 6.40 1.94 -5.41
C ALA A 79 6.69 0.76 -6.37
N PRO A 80 7.13 0.97 -7.64
CA PRO A 80 7.51 -0.13 -8.51
C PRO A 80 8.66 -0.98 -7.96
N LYS A 81 9.72 -0.36 -7.41
CA LYS A 81 10.84 -1.09 -6.80
C LYS A 81 10.40 -1.85 -5.55
N PHE A 82 9.48 -1.28 -4.78
CA PHE A 82 8.93 -1.97 -3.61
C PHE A 82 8.12 -3.20 -4.03
N ALA A 83 7.24 -3.08 -5.03
CA ALA A 83 6.50 -4.20 -5.59
C ALA A 83 7.43 -5.31 -6.12
N GLU A 84 8.54 -4.93 -6.78
CA GLU A 84 9.56 -5.88 -7.23
C GLU A 84 10.22 -6.63 -6.08
N ALA A 85 10.55 -5.95 -4.98
CA ALA A 85 11.09 -6.57 -3.77
C ALA A 85 10.11 -7.57 -3.14
N LEU A 86 8.82 -7.21 -3.05
CA LEU A 86 7.77 -8.10 -2.55
C LEU A 86 7.58 -9.33 -3.46
N LYS A 87 7.54 -9.11 -4.77
CA LYS A 87 7.45 -10.18 -5.76
C LYS A 87 8.62 -11.16 -5.65
N LYS A 88 9.83 -10.61 -5.51
CA LYS A 88 11.05 -11.42 -5.34
C LYS A 88 10.96 -12.29 -4.10
N ALA A 89 10.53 -11.73 -2.96
CA ALA A 89 10.43 -12.45 -1.69
C ALA A 89 9.46 -13.64 -1.76
N LEU A 90 8.35 -13.54 -2.50
CA LEU A 90 7.46 -14.68 -2.77
C LEU A 90 8.09 -15.70 -3.70
N THR A 91 8.89 -15.25 -4.68
CA THR A 91 9.45 -16.14 -5.70
C THR A 91 10.64 -16.93 -5.20
N ASP A 92 11.48 -16.33 -4.35
CA ASP A 92 12.65 -17.00 -3.78
C ASP A 92 12.35 -17.73 -2.45
N GLY A 93 11.11 -17.65 -1.98
CA GLY A 93 10.66 -18.34 -0.76
C GLY A 93 11.07 -17.67 0.54
N SER A 94 11.58 -16.42 0.48
CA SER A 94 11.89 -15.63 1.68
C SER A 94 10.64 -15.29 2.48
N VAL A 95 9.49 -15.22 1.81
CA VAL A 95 8.17 -15.06 2.42
C VAL A 95 7.28 -16.22 2.01
N THR A 96 6.66 -16.83 3.03
CA THR A 96 5.60 -17.84 2.84
C THR A 96 4.28 -17.23 3.23
N ASP A 97 3.53 -16.72 2.25
CA ASP A 97 2.19 -16.17 2.42
C ASP A 97 1.30 -16.74 1.32
N THR A 98 0.15 -17.26 1.68
CA THR A 98 -0.81 -17.84 0.71
C THR A 98 -1.58 -16.79 -0.06
N GLY A 99 -1.66 -15.58 0.47
CA GLY A 99 -2.47 -14.47 -0.08
C GLY A 99 -3.97 -14.78 -0.12
N ASN A 100 -4.73 -13.82 -0.59
CA ASN A 100 -6.17 -13.93 -0.80
C ASN A 100 -6.41 -14.01 -2.32
N PRO A 101 -6.94 -15.14 -2.86
CA PRO A 101 -7.19 -15.26 -4.28
C PRO A 101 -8.30 -14.31 -4.72
N LEU A 102 -8.12 -13.66 -5.86
CA LEU A 102 -9.17 -12.91 -6.54
C LEU A 102 -9.95 -13.87 -7.44
N ILE A 103 -11.26 -13.84 -7.33
CA ILE A 103 -12.17 -14.75 -8.04
C ILE A 103 -12.77 -14.03 -9.23
N GLN A 104 -12.84 -14.71 -10.35
CA GLN A 104 -13.43 -14.16 -11.57
C GLN A 104 -14.94 -13.99 -11.43
N SER A 105 -15.42 -12.82 -11.83
CA SER A 105 -16.84 -12.49 -11.90
C SER A 105 -17.08 -11.64 -13.16
N GLY A 106 -17.62 -12.27 -14.19
CA GLY A 106 -17.77 -11.62 -15.48
C GLY A 106 -16.44 -11.20 -16.09
N THR A 107 -16.27 -9.91 -16.36
CA THR A 107 -15.06 -9.33 -16.97
C THR A 107 -14.01 -8.85 -15.95
N THR A 108 -14.23 -9.10 -14.67
CA THR A 108 -13.31 -8.68 -13.59
C THR A 108 -12.89 -9.87 -12.73
N VAL A 109 -11.82 -9.72 -11.97
CA VAL A 109 -11.51 -10.58 -10.84
C VAL A 109 -11.49 -9.77 -9.57
N SER A 110 -12.03 -10.31 -8.48
CA SER A 110 -12.16 -9.58 -7.23
C SER A 110 -12.03 -10.45 -5.98
N VAL A 111 -11.68 -9.80 -4.88
CA VAL A 111 -11.75 -10.35 -3.53
C VAL A 111 -12.47 -9.36 -2.62
N THR A 112 -13.29 -9.87 -1.71
CA THR A 112 -14.07 -9.08 -0.75
C THR A 112 -13.77 -9.54 0.68
N GLY A 113 -14.26 -8.79 1.68
CA GLY A 113 -14.05 -9.14 3.09
C GLY A 113 -12.65 -8.82 3.61
N LEU A 114 -11.84 -8.10 2.87
CA LEU A 114 -10.50 -7.70 3.28
C LEU A 114 -10.55 -6.68 4.43
N THR A 115 -9.65 -6.81 5.38
CA THR A 115 -9.39 -5.77 6.38
C THR A 115 -8.73 -4.57 5.72
N LEU A 116 -8.83 -3.39 6.37
CA LEU A 116 -8.14 -2.20 5.87
C LEU A 116 -6.61 -2.38 5.97
N GLY A 117 -5.88 -1.80 5.03
CA GLY A 117 -4.43 -1.95 4.98
C GLY A 117 -3.84 -1.59 3.61
N TYR A 118 -2.56 -1.85 3.49
CA TYR A 118 -1.83 -1.71 2.23
C TYR A 118 -1.57 -3.09 1.64
N TYR A 119 -1.92 -3.26 0.38
CA TYR A 119 -1.92 -4.54 -0.29
C TYR A 119 -1.00 -4.56 -1.51
N PHE A 120 -0.34 -5.69 -1.68
CA PHE A 120 0.33 -6.08 -2.91
C PHE A 120 -0.54 -7.09 -3.65
N VAL A 121 -0.90 -6.79 -4.87
CA VAL A 121 -1.65 -7.69 -5.75
C VAL A 121 -0.71 -8.22 -6.80
N LYS A 122 -0.53 -9.53 -6.81
CA LYS A 122 0.40 -10.23 -7.71
C LYS A 122 -0.36 -11.12 -8.68
N SER A 123 0.01 -11.06 -9.96
CA SER A 123 -0.26 -12.10 -10.95
C SER A 123 1.08 -12.70 -11.44
N SER A 124 1.03 -13.61 -12.43
CA SER A 124 2.25 -14.15 -13.04
C SER A 124 3.08 -13.08 -13.73
N ASP A 125 2.44 -12.14 -14.43
CA ASP A 125 3.11 -11.18 -15.30
C ASP A 125 3.08 -9.75 -14.76
N ASN A 126 2.08 -9.42 -13.98
CA ASN A 126 1.84 -8.06 -13.50
C ASN A 126 1.65 -8.04 -11.98
N ASP A 127 1.91 -6.88 -11.43
CA ASP A 127 1.75 -6.59 -10.02
C ASP A 127 1.19 -5.19 -9.82
N ALA A 128 0.56 -4.97 -8.69
CA ALA A 128 0.01 -3.68 -8.29
C ALA A 128 0.12 -3.49 -6.79
N LEU A 129 0.13 -2.23 -6.38
CA LEU A 129 0.02 -1.83 -4.98
C LEU A 129 -1.23 -0.98 -4.81
N CYS A 130 -2.00 -1.23 -3.77
CA CYS A 130 -3.18 -0.44 -3.45
C CYS A 130 -3.40 -0.35 -1.93
N ASN A 131 -4.18 0.63 -1.53
CA ASN A 131 -4.57 0.81 -0.14
C ASN A 131 -6.08 0.67 0.03
N LEU A 132 -6.48 0.14 1.17
CA LEU A 132 -7.86 0.11 1.64
C LEU A 132 -7.95 0.91 2.93
N THR A 133 -8.74 1.97 2.93
CA THR A 133 -8.92 2.90 4.05
C THR A 133 -10.39 3.05 4.41
N THR A 134 -10.71 3.73 5.50
CA THR A 134 -12.13 3.97 5.89
C THR A 134 -12.87 4.82 4.87
N THR A 135 -12.18 5.73 4.19
CA THR A 135 -12.76 6.60 3.15
C THR A 135 -12.75 5.97 1.76
N ALA A 136 -11.85 4.99 1.53
CA ALA A 136 -11.72 4.24 0.30
C ALA A 136 -11.55 2.74 0.61
N PRO A 137 -12.60 2.04 1.06
CA PRO A 137 -12.50 0.64 1.45
C PRO A 137 -12.42 -0.32 0.25
N ASN A 138 -12.64 0.18 -0.95
CA ASN A 138 -12.65 -0.61 -2.18
C ASN A 138 -11.64 -0.02 -3.16
N ALA A 139 -10.77 -0.85 -3.70
CA ALA A 139 -9.79 -0.48 -4.71
C ALA A 139 -10.13 -1.13 -6.04
N ASN A 140 -10.20 -0.33 -7.10
CA ASN A 140 -10.23 -0.80 -8.47
C ASN A 140 -8.84 -0.58 -9.07
N ILE A 141 -8.23 -1.65 -9.55
CA ILE A 141 -6.88 -1.60 -10.11
C ILE A 141 -6.88 -2.11 -11.54
N HIS A 142 -5.97 -1.58 -12.32
CA HIS A 142 -5.57 -2.12 -13.60
C HIS A 142 -4.23 -2.82 -13.45
N ASP A 143 -3.86 -3.65 -14.38
CA ASP A 143 -2.52 -4.22 -14.43
C ASP A 143 -1.46 -3.10 -14.31
N LYS A 144 -0.49 -3.27 -13.38
CA LYS A 144 0.55 -2.29 -13.04
C LYS A 144 0.04 -0.97 -12.40
N THR A 145 -1.03 -1.05 -11.64
CA THR A 145 -1.45 0.07 -10.80
C THR A 145 -0.53 0.15 -9.57
N TYR A 146 0.17 1.26 -9.44
CA TYR A 146 0.93 1.57 -8.24
C TYR A 146 0.31 2.80 -7.58
N VAL A 147 -0.46 2.58 -6.53
CA VAL A 147 -0.94 3.70 -5.71
C VAL A 147 0.25 4.25 -4.94
N PRO A 148 0.68 5.47 -5.25
CA PRO A 148 1.72 6.10 -4.44
C PRO A 148 1.19 6.26 -3.03
N PHE A 149 2.11 6.26 -2.07
CA PHE A 149 1.76 6.61 -0.70
C PHE A 149 1.30 8.05 -0.70
N GLU A 150 0.01 8.24 -0.73
CA GLU A 150 -0.55 9.56 -0.58
C GLU A 150 -0.90 9.85 0.86
N LYS A 151 -0.25 10.92 1.25
CA LYS A 151 -0.67 12.03 2.08
C LYS A 151 -0.67 11.76 3.58
N THR A 152 0.51 11.82 4.13
CA THR A 152 0.63 12.64 5.32
C THR A 152 0.32 14.08 4.89
N LYS A 153 -0.78 14.64 5.32
CA LYS A 153 -1.04 16.07 5.31
C LYS A 153 0.02 16.69 6.22
N THR A 154 1.19 17.02 5.70
CA THR A 154 2.13 17.85 6.41
C THR A 154 1.55 19.25 6.39
N VAL A 155 0.94 19.62 7.50
CA VAL A 155 0.66 21.01 7.81
C VAL A 155 2.02 21.62 8.18
N ASP A 156 2.54 22.43 7.31
CA ASP A 156 3.89 23.03 7.43
C ASP A 156 3.98 24.11 8.52
N ASN A 157 2.96 24.23 9.36
CA ASN A 157 2.99 25.11 10.53
C ASN A 157 1.87 24.74 11.52
N ASN A 158 2.22 24.51 12.78
CA ASN A 158 1.30 24.15 13.85
C ASN A 158 0.61 25.37 14.53
N ASP A 159 0.68 26.57 13.96
CA ASP A 159 0.19 27.80 14.55
C ASP A 159 -1.06 28.38 13.87
N PHE A 160 -2.01 27.53 13.48
CA PHE A 160 -3.30 28.02 12.95
C PHE A 160 -4.30 28.24 14.08
N LYS A 161 -4.89 29.44 14.09
CA LYS A 161 -6.04 29.79 14.94
C LYS A 161 -7.34 29.55 14.20
N VAL A 162 -8.42 29.28 14.95
CA VAL A 162 -9.76 29.14 14.38
C VAL A 162 -10.11 30.40 13.59
N GLY A 163 -10.31 30.25 12.27
CA GLY A 163 -10.62 31.33 11.32
C GLY A 163 -9.54 31.63 10.30
N ASP A 164 -8.37 31.02 10.41
CA ASP A 164 -7.28 31.21 9.45
C ASP A 164 -7.51 30.43 8.15
N THR A 165 -7.15 31.03 7.02
CA THR A 165 -7.16 30.37 5.72
C THR A 165 -5.87 29.55 5.56
N VAL A 166 -6.00 28.24 5.50
CA VAL A 166 -4.86 27.31 5.32
C VAL A 166 -4.65 27.06 3.82
N PRO A 167 -3.52 27.49 3.23
CA PRO A 167 -3.22 27.17 1.84
C PRO A 167 -2.83 25.69 1.71
N PHE A 168 -3.52 24.96 0.85
CA PHE A 168 -3.17 23.61 0.48
C PHE A 168 -2.48 23.59 -0.88
N ILE A 169 -1.29 23.03 -0.94
CA ILE A 169 -0.64 22.74 -2.21
C ILE A 169 -0.93 21.27 -2.55
N ILE A 170 -1.74 21.05 -3.58
CA ILE A 170 -1.98 19.74 -4.16
C ILE A 170 -0.96 19.59 -5.29
N THR A 171 0.09 18.81 -5.08
CA THR A 171 1.00 18.40 -6.14
C THR A 171 0.52 17.05 -6.69
N GLY A 172 -0.05 17.06 -7.89
CA GLY A 172 -0.33 15.85 -8.66
C GLY A 172 0.69 15.75 -9.79
N GLU A 173 1.40 14.64 -9.90
CA GLU A 173 2.11 14.31 -11.13
C GLU A 173 1.10 13.77 -12.15
N VAL A 174 1.01 14.43 -13.29
CA VAL A 174 0.31 13.91 -14.46
C VAL A 174 1.24 12.88 -15.11
N PRO A 175 0.81 11.62 -15.33
CA PRO A 175 1.64 10.66 -16.04
C PRO A 175 1.97 11.22 -17.45
N GLU A 176 3.25 11.30 -17.78
CA GLU A 176 3.69 11.57 -19.15
C GLU A 176 3.24 10.42 -20.04
N HIS A 177 2.17 10.61 -20.77
CA HIS A 177 1.72 9.91 -21.98
C HIS A 177 0.19 10.01 -22.11
N THR A 178 -0.33 11.24 -22.09
CA THR A 178 -1.65 11.49 -22.67
C THR A 178 -1.41 12.15 -24.02
N ILE A 179 -1.35 11.35 -25.09
CA ILE A 179 -1.43 11.86 -26.46
C ILE A 179 -2.91 12.12 -26.72
N PHE A 180 -3.28 13.39 -26.75
CA PHE A 180 -4.58 13.80 -27.30
C PHE A 180 -4.44 13.83 -28.82
N THR A 181 -5.19 12.96 -29.49
CA THR A 181 -5.52 13.07 -30.90
C THR A 181 -6.89 13.72 -31.06
#